data_3e2c7a4ef1b132cf07250dfe301ec2e6
#
_entry.id   3e2c7a4ef1b132cf07250dfe301ec2e6
#
_cell.length_a   1.000
_cell.length_b   1.000
_cell.length_c   1.000
_cell.angle_alpha   90.00
_cell.angle_beta   90.00
_cell.angle_gamma   90.00
#
_symmetry.space_group_name_H-M   'P 1'
#
loop_
_entity.id
_entity.type
_entity.pdbx_description
1 polymer ?
#
loop_
_entity_poly.entity_id
_entity_poly.type
_entity_poly.pdbx_seq_one_letter_code
_entity_poly.pdbx_strand_id
1 'polypeptide(L)'
;SCGSGDRGELVGVQGKKWHPQKPYGMTLVPGGAFIMGKSDDDLANIQDAPTKTVTVRSFYMDETEITNAEYRQFVNWVKDSIVRTRLAILADEVGQKPAEGGRGGKDGGSIGDYAFADANVEEMSPYDKYMYENYYSVGTDDDMYAGRKLNRKMKLIDDPQKYPDEYYVEVMDSMYLPESESYNGLKTMDVSKLQFRYREVDWNKAVKKKGRKGLYDDNPPIEIYPDTTVWIKDFAYSYNEPMHNDYFWHAAYDAYPVVGVSWNQAKAFCAWRTLYKNSYIKKKKGRDQVNSFRLPTEAEWEYAARGGIESATFPWGGPYAKNDRGCFMANFKP
;
A
#
# COMPACT_ATOMS: atom_id res chain seq x y z
N SER A 1 -18.99 10.18 -50.34
CA SER A 1 -18.16 9.40 -49.40
C SER A 1 -16.71 9.79 -49.61
N CYS A 2 -16.26 10.77 -48.86
CA CYS A 2 -14.85 11.17 -48.84
C CYS A 2 -14.11 10.14 -47.98
N GLY A 3 -13.48 9.17 -48.60
CA GLY A 3 -12.52 8.33 -47.93
C GLY A 3 -11.41 9.17 -47.35
N SER A 4 -11.11 9.01 -46.08
CA SER A 4 -9.90 9.54 -45.46
C SER A 4 -8.74 8.87 -46.19
N GLY A 5 -8.16 9.57 -47.19
CA GLY A 5 -7.01 9.06 -47.91
C GLY A 5 -5.88 8.80 -46.91
N ASP A 6 -5.34 7.60 -47.01
CA ASP A 6 -4.07 7.26 -46.42
C ASP A 6 -3.04 8.28 -46.90
N ARG A 7 -2.51 9.11 -46.00
CA ARG A 7 -1.54 10.17 -46.31
C ARG A 7 -0.09 9.65 -46.33
N GLY A 8 0.09 8.32 -46.36
CA GLY A 8 1.42 7.73 -46.31
C GLY A 8 2.13 7.86 -44.96
N GLU A 9 1.39 8.27 -43.93
CA GLU A 9 1.92 8.35 -42.57
C GLU A 9 1.79 6.99 -41.87
N LEU A 10 2.69 6.67 -40.98
CA LEU A 10 2.52 5.54 -40.06
C LEU A 10 1.17 5.67 -39.37
N VAL A 11 0.41 4.59 -39.36
CA VAL A 11 -0.91 4.55 -38.73
C VAL A 11 -0.76 4.89 -37.26
N GLY A 12 -1.05 6.13 -36.94
CA GLY A 12 -1.08 6.60 -35.56
C GLY A 12 -2.44 6.30 -34.91
N VAL A 13 -2.50 6.29 -33.61
CA VAL A 13 -3.76 6.22 -32.88
C VAL A 13 -4.55 7.49 -33.14
N GLN A 14 -5.65 7.38 -33.93
CA GLN A 14 -6.57 8.48 -34.13
C GLN A 14 -7.41 8.68 -32.87
N GLY A 15 -7.40 9.88 -32.29
CA GLY A 15 -8.20 10.21 -31.13
C GLY A 15 -7.56 11.27 -30.24
N LYS A 16 -8.21 11.58 -29.15
CA LYS A 16 -7.65 12.48 -28.13
C LYS A 16 -6.40 11.83 -27.53
N LYS A 17 -5.32 12.62 -27.43
CA LYS A 17 -4.11 12.16 -26.73
C LYS A 17 -4.52 11.68 -25.34
N TRP A 18 -4.23 10.39 -25.06
CA TRP A 18 -4.46 9.81 -23.75
C TRP A 18 -3.35 10.26 -22.80
N HIS A 19 -3.76 10.77 -21.65
CA HIS A 19 -2.86 11.08 -20.55
C HIS A 19 -3.30 10.28 -19.32
N PRO A 20 -2.39 9.58 -18.64
CA PRO A 20 -2.73 8.89 -17.40
C PRO A 20 -3.24 9.91 -16.38
N GLN A 21 -4.25 9.54 -15.61
CA GLN A 21 -4.75 10.40 -14.55
C GLN A 21 -3.66 10.59 -13.49
N LYS A 22 -3.33 11.87 -13.16
CA LYS A 22 -2.40 12.19 -12.06
C LYS A 22 -2.90 11.52 -10.77
N PRO A 23 -2.09 10.65 -10.13
CA PRO A 23 -2.44 10.11 -8.83
C PRO A 23 -2.47 11.22 -7.78
N TYR A 24 -3.35 11.09 -6.79
CA TYR A 24 -3.43 12.06 -5.70
C TYR A 24 -2.13 12.09 -4.88
N GLY A 25 -1.66 13.27 -4.53
CA GLY A 25 -0.43 13.48 -3.76
C GLY A 25 0.87 13.29 -4.55
N MET A 26 0.80 12.98 -5.85
CA MET A 26 1.99 12.79 -6.69
C MET A 26 2.21 13.95 -7.63
N THR A 27 3.47 14.21 -7.96
CA THR A 27 3.88 15.14 -9.04
C THR A 27 4.48 14.36 -10.20
N LEU A 28 4.38 14.95 -11.41
CA LEU A 28 5.01 14.40 -12.59
C LEU A 28 6.47 14.84 -12.63
N VAL A 29 7.38 13.90 -12.59
CA VAL A 29 8.80 14.10 -12.85
C VAL A 29 9.01 13.86 -14.35
N PRO A 30 9.37 14.90 -15.14
CA PRO A 30 9.61 14.74 -16.57
C PRO A 30 10.85 13.87 -16.80
N GLY A 31 10.82 13.06 -17.86
CA GLY A 31 11.97 12.23 -18.23
C GLY A 31 13.13 13.08 -18.75
N GLY A 32 14.34 12.60 -18.55
CA GLY A 32 15.54 13.26 -19.02
C GLY A 32 16.80 12.44 -18.74
N ALA A 33 17.95 12.93 -19.19
CA ALA A 33 19.24 12.39 -18.83
C ALA A 33 19.89 13.26 -17.75
N PHE A 34 20.63 12.66 -16.84
CA PHE A 34 21.37 13.34 -15.79
C PHE A 34 22.64 12.58 -15.42
N ILE A 35 23.54 13.26 -14.75
CA ILE A 35 24.76 12.67 -14.22
C ILE A 35 24.44 12.18 -12.80
N MET A 36 24.37 10.86 -12.64
CA MET A 36 24.16 10.17 -11.39
C MET A 36 25.49 9.90 -10.68
N GLY A 37 25.52 9.94 -9.37
CA GLY A 37 26.68 9.63 -8.55
C GLY A 37 27.32 10.84 -7.89
N LYS A 38 28.41 10.62 -7.17
CA LYS A 38 29.16 11.70 -6.51
C LYS A 38 29.86 12.56 -7.57
N SER A 39 29.69 13.87 -7.44
CA SER A 39 30.48 14.84 -8.20
C SER A 39 31.93 14.89 -7.69
N ASP A 40 32.77 15.71 -8.29
CA ASP A 40 34.22 15.83 -8.03
C ASP A 40 34.63 16.16 -6.57
N ASP A 41 33.63 16.40 -5.69
CA ASP A 41 33.80 16.69 -4.26
C ASP A 41 34.01 15.42 -3.38
N ASP A 42 34.34 14.27 -3.96
CA ASP A 42 34.70 13.09 -3.16
C ASP A 42 36.07 13.29 -2.51
N LEU A 43 36.13 14.12 -1.47
CA LEU A 43 37.33 14.48 -0.72
C LEU A 43 38.06 13.25 -0.16
N ALA A 44 37.36 12.17 0.08
CA ALA A 44 37.93 10.91 0.59
C ALA A 44 38.40 9.99 -0.52
N ASN A 45 38.15 10.29 -1.79
CA ASN A 45 38.48 9.49 -2.97
C ASN A 45 38.10 8.00 -2.82
N ILE A 46 36.94 7.75 -2.21
CA ILE A 46 36.48 6.37 -1.91
C ILE A 46 36.05 5.65 -3.19
N GLN A 47 35.64 6.39 -4.22
CA GLN A 47 35.19 5.90 -5.54
C GLN A 47 34.03 4.87 -5.46
N ASP A 48 33.25 4.92 -4.41
CA ASP A 48 32.12 4.03 -4.16
C ASP A 48 30.87 4.35 -5.01
N ALA A 49 30.82 5.56 -5.57
CA ALA A 49 29.72 6.05 -6.39
C ALA A 49 30.22 6.87 -7.60
N PRO A 50 30.89 6.22 -8.57
CA PRO A 50 31.42 6.93 -9.74
C PRO A 50 30.28 7.55 -10.56
N THR A 51 30.57 8.70 -11.13
CA THR A 51 29.59 9.41 -11.98
C THR A 51 29.32 8.66 -13.27
N LYS A 52 28.03 8.59 -13.65
CA LYS A 52 27.60 8.03 -14.93
C LYS A 52 26.37 8.76 -15.46
N THR A 53 26.25 8.89 -16.75
CA THR A 53 25.04 9.44 -17.38
C THR A 53 23.96 8.37 -17.42
N VAL A 54 22.78 8.70 -16.88
CA VAL A 54 21.62 7.82 -16.84
C VAL A 54 20.41 8.55 -17.44
N THR A 55 19.64 7.85 -18.25
CA THR A 55 18.36 8.36 -18.79
C THR A 55 17.20 7.76 -18.01
N VAL A 56 16.35 8.63 -17.48
CA VAL A 56 15.15 8.28 -16.72
C VAL A 56 13.92 8.62 -17.54
N ARG A 57 12.92 7.73 -17.57
CA ARG A 57 11.62 8.00 -18.18
C ARG A 57 10.78 8.87 -17.26
N SER A 58 9.80 9.59 -17.83
CA SER A 58 8.82 10.33 -17.00
C SER A 58 8.06 9.39 -16.06
N PHE A 59 7.88 9.79 -14.83
CA PHE A 59 7.16 9.03 -13.81
C PHE A 59 6.44 9.96 -12.83
N TYR A 60 5.49 9.42 -12.08
CA TYR A 60 4.87 10.12 -10.96
C TYR A 60 5.57 9.72 -9.67
N MET A 61 5.84 10.70 -8.81
CA MET A 61 6.42 10.50 -7.49
C MET A 61 5.59 11.24 -6.45
N ASP A 62 5.49 10.71 -5.24
CA ASP A 62 4.86 11.42 -4.14
C ASP A 62 5.62 12.72 -3.85
N GLU A 63 4.89 13.80 -3.60
CA GLU A 63 5.47 15.13 -3.34
C GLU A 63 6.12 15.20 -1.96
N THR A 64 5.66 14.36 -1.05
CA THR A 64 6.13 14.25 0.33
C THR A 64 6.39 12.79 0.69
N GLU A 65 7.10 12.56 1.77
CA GLU A 65 7.21 11.24 2.40
C GLU A 65 5.82 10.75 2.82
N ILE A 66 5.64 9.42 2.87
CA ILE A 66 4.40 8.83 3.34
C ILE A 66 4.22 9.15 4.83
N THR A 67 3.09 9.76 5.15
CA THR A 67 2.77 10.23 6.50
C THR A 67 2.22 9.10 7.40
N ASN A 68 2.26 9.34 8.72
CA ASN A 68 1.64 8.43 9.69
C ASN A 68 0.15 8.20 9.38
N ALA A 69 -0.59 9.26 9.02
CA ALA A 69 -2.01 9.15 8.69
C ALA A 69 -2.26 8.27 7.46
N GLU A 70 -1.43 8.39 6.43
CA GLU A 70 -1.53 7.58 5.21
C GLU A 70 -1.18 6.11 5.48
N TYR A 71 -0.12 5.86 6.23
CA TYR A 71 0.27 4.48 6.58
C TYR A 71 -0.77 3.81 7.50
N ARG A 72 -1.38 4.55 8.44
CA ARG A 72 -2.48 4.05 9.27
C ARG A 72 -3.71 3.63 8.45
N GLN A 73 -3.97 4.26 7.30
CA GLN A 73 -5.05 3.80 6.42
C GLN A 73 -4.78 2.37 5.93
N PHE A 74 -3.54 2.05 5.62
CA PHE A 74 -3.14 0.69 5.25
C PHE A 74 -3.31 -0.29 6.42
N VAL A 75 -2.80 0.05 7.59
CA VAL A 75 -2.93 -0.78 8.81
C VAL A 75 -4.40 -1.04 9.14
N ASN A 76 -5.22 0.00 9.14
CA ASN A 76 -6.64 -0.12 9.41
C ASN A 76 -7.39 -0.94 8.36
N TRP A 77 -7.01 -0.80 7.09
CA TRP A 77 -7.60 -1.60 6.01
C TRP A 77 -7.27 -3.09 6.17
N VAL A 78 -6.05 -3.43 6.57
CA VAL A 78 -5.63 -4.82 6.83
C VAL A 78 -6.34 -5.35 8.06
N LYS A 79 -6.39 -4.60 9.16
CA LYS A 79 -7.19 -4.94 10.35
C LYS A 79 -8.63 -5.27 9.97
N ASP A 80 -9.30 -4.35 9.26
CA ASP A 80 -10.68 -4.53 8.78
C ASP A 80 -10.82 -5.80 7.94
N SER A 81 -9.87 -6.07 7.05
CA SER A 81 -9.87 -7.29 6.23
C SER A 81 -9.76 -8.56 7.05
N ILE A 82 -8.86 -8.60 8.02
CA ILE A 82 -8.63 -9.77 8.88
C ILE A 82 -9.86 -10.06 9.74
N VAL A 83 -10.40 -9.02 10.40
CA VAL A 83 -11.60 -9.18 11.24
C VAL A 83 -12.77 -9.68 10.40
N ARG A 84 -13.03 -9.09 9.23
CA ARG A 84 -14.10 -9.55 8.32
C ARG A 84 -13.89 -10.98 7.85
N THR A 85 -12.66 -11.36 7.56
CA THR A 85 -12.35 -12.73 7.13
C THR A 85 -12.66 -13.71 8.25
N ARG A 86 -12.26 -13.43 9.48
CA ARG A 86 -12.57 -14.28 10.65
C ARG A 86 -14.07 -14.36 10.93
N LEU A 87 -14.77 -13.23 10.90
CA LEU A 87 -16.23 -13.19 11.05
C LEU A 87 -16.92 -14.02 9.95
N ALA A 88 -16.47 -13.88 8.70
CA ALA A 88 -17.05 -14.62 7.59
C ALA A 88 -16.78 -16.12 7.65
N ILE A 89 -15.59 -16.54 8.11
CA ILE A 89 -15.24 -17.95 8.33
C ILE A 89 -16.12 -18.52 9.45
N LEU A 90 -16.21 -17.82 10.57
CA LEU A 90 -17.01 -18.27 11.70
C LEU A 90 -18.51 -18.34 11.35
N ALA A 91 -19.01 -17.38 10.57
CA ALA A 91 -20.39 -17.40 10.08
C ALA A 91 -20.68 -18.61 9.19
N ASP A 92 -19.71 -19.00 8.35
CA ASP A 92 -19.80 -20.18 7.48
C ASP A 92 -19.78 -21.48 8.32
N GLU A 93 -18.90 -21.57 9.31
CA GLU A 93 -18.77 -22.73 10.23
C GLU A 93 -20.03 -22.94 11.09
N VAL A 94 -20.61 -21.85 11.59
CA VAL A 94 -21.84 -21.87 12.40
C VAL A 94 -23.11 -21.98 11.53
N GLY A 95 -22.98 -21.81 10.21
CA GLY A 95 -24.10 -21.86 9.27
C GLY A 95 -25.00 -20.63 9.32
N GLN A 96 -24.52 -19.49 9.83
CA GLN A 96 -25.25 -18.24 9.84
C GLN A 96 -25.18 -17.56 8.46
N LYS A 97 -26.34 -17.30 7.88
CA LYS A 97 -26.48 -16.61 6.59
C LYS A 97 -26.86 -15.13 6.80
N PRO A 98 -26.55 -14.27 5.82
CA PRO A 98 -27.03 -12.89 5.85
C PRO A 98 -28.56 -12.85 6.01
N ALA A 99 -29.07 -11.85 6.74
CA ALA A 99 -30.51 -11.65 6.88
C ALA A 99 -31.16 -11.47 5.50
N GLU A 100 -32.24 -12.20 5.23
CA GLU A 100 -32.98 -12.09 3.97
C GLU A 100 -33.51 -10.65 3.80
N GLY A 101 -33.16 -10.01 2.67
CA GLY A 101 -33.64 -8.69 2.32
C GLY A 101 -32.59 -7.56 2.34
N GLY A 102 -31.34 -7.83 2.67
CA GLY A 102 -30.26 -6.81 2.58
C GLY A 102 -30.46 -5.57 3.46
N ARG A 103 -31.40 -5.61 4.36
CA ARG A 103 -31.65 -4.62 5.40
C ARG A 103 -31.21 -5.15 6.77
N GLY A 104 -29.97 -5.59 6.87
CA GLY A 104 -29.30 -5.52 8.17
C GLY A 104 -29.44 -4.08 8.64
N GLY A 105 -30.07 -3.86 9.80
CA GLY A 105 -30.19 -2.53 10.36
C GLY A 105 -28.84 -1.85 10.41
N LYS A 106 -28.78 -0.55 10.59
CA LYS A 106 -27.51 0.20 10.71
C LYS A 106 -26.56 -0.36 11.80
N ASP A 107 -27.11 -1.18 12.67
CA ASP A 107 -26.45 -1.93 13.74
C ASP A 107 -26.62 -3.41 13.38
N GLY A 108 -25.56 -4.07 12.89
CA GLY A 108 -25.58 -5.45 12.41
C GLY A 108 -26.25 -6.42 13.39
N GLY A 109 -27.11 -7.29 12.89
CA GLY A 109 -27.94 -8.18 13.71
C GLY A 109 -27.26 -9.50 14.12
N SER A 110 -26.26 -9.95 13.40
CA SER A 110 -25.49 -11.18 13.66
C SER A 110 -24.22 -11.22 12.82
N ILE A 111 -23.29 -12.16 13.12
CA ILE A 111 -22.09 -12.37 12.29
C ILE A 111 -22.44 -12.80 10.86
N GLY A 112 -23.61 -13.36 10.62
CA GLY A 112 -24.11 -13.70 9.28
C GLY A 112 -24.12 -12.53 8.31
N ASP A 113 -24.33 -11.30 8.79
CA ASP A 113 -24.29 -10.09 7.96
C ASP A 113 -22.89 -9.79 7.41
N TYR A 114 -21.85 -10.36 8.02
CA TYR A 114 -20.45 -10.29 7.57
C TYR A 114 -20.01 -11.47 6.72
N ALA A 115 -20.89 -12.48 6.52
CA ALA A 115 -20.60 -13.66 5.71
C ALA A 115 -20.03 -13.29 4.34
N PHE A 116 -19.31 -14.24 3.73
CA PHE A 116 -18.82 -14.04 2.37
C PHE A 116 -19.96 -13.72 1.42
N ALA A 117 -19.74 -12.73 0.56
CA ALA A 117 -20.70 -12.47 -0.49
C ALA A 117 -20.70 -13.66 -1.45
N ASP A 118 -21.87 -14.22 -1.69
CA ASP A 118 -22.04 -15.28 -2.68
C ASP A 118 -21.53 -14.79 -4.02
N ALA A 119 -20.63 -15.57 -4.63
CA ALA A 119 -20.20 -15.33 -5.98
C ALA A 119 -21.32 -15.78 -6.91
N ASN A 120 -22.15 -14.86 -7.40
CA ASN A 120 -23.14 -15.18 -8.42
C ASN A 120 -22.41 -15.43 -9.75
N VAL A 121 -21.87 -16.64 -9.90
CA VAL A 121 -21.05 -17.07 -11.04
C VAL A 121 -21.85 -16.98 -12.36
N GLU A 122 -23.17 -17.08 -12.27
CA GLU A 122 -24.07 -17.02 -13.43
C GLU A 122 -24.19 -15.59 -14.01
N GLU A 123 -24.06 -14.58 -13.14
CA GLU A 123 -24.10 -13.16 -13.57
C GLU A 123 -22.72 -12.57 -13.94
N MET A 124 -21.66 -13.36 -13.80
CA MET A 124 -20.32 -12.91 -14.14
C MET A 124 -20.13 -12.83 -15.66
N SER A 125 -19.36 -11.81 -16.10
CA SER A 125 -18.90 -11.81 -17.49
C SER A 125 -18.03 -13.06 -17.77
N PRO A 126 -17.96 -13.55 -19.04
CA PRO A 126 -17.12 -14.70 -19.37
C PRO A 126 -15.66 -14.54 -18.90
N TYR A 127 -15.14 -13.32 -18.93
CA TYR A 127 -13.80 -13.00 -18.45
C TYR A 127 -13.69 -13.09 -16.92
N ASP A 128 -14.66 -12.51 -16.18
CA ASP A 128 -14.67 -12.55 -14.73
C ASP A 128 -14.88 -13.98 -14.21
N LYS A 129 -15.73 -14.75 -14.89
CA LYS A 129 -15.92 -16.18 -14.62
C LYS A 129 -14.62 -16.96 -14.80
N TYR A 130 -13.95 -16.77 -15.93
CA TYR A 130 -12.66 -17.40 -16.20
C TYR A 130 -11.61 -17.01 -15.16
N MET A 131 -11.54 -15.73 -14.77
CA MET A 131 -10.62 -15.25 -13.74
C MET A 131 -10.95 -15.83 -12.37
N TYR A 132 -12.25 -15.91 -12.03
CA TYR A 132 -12.69 -16.52 -10.78
C TYR A 132 -12.30 -18.00 -10.72
N GLU A 133 -12.66 -18.78 -11.74
CA GLU A 133 -12.37 -20.21 -11.77
C GLU A 133 -10.87 -20.55 -11.82
N ASN A 134 -10.06 -19.73 -12.46
CA ASN A 134 -8.65 -20.06 -12.70
C ASN A 134 -7.66 -19.33 -11.82
N TYR A 135 -8.04 -18.19 -11.21
CA TYR A 135 -7.11 -17.33 -10.49
C TYR A 135 -7.57 -16.91 -9.10
N TYR A 136 -8.88 -16.79 -8.87
CA TYR A 136 -9.37 -16.28 -7.58
C TYR A 136 -9.95 -17.37 -6.69
N SER A 137 -10.54 -18.43 -7.28
CA SER A 137 -11.12 -19.56 -6.52
C SER A 137 -10.11 -20.67 -6.25
N VAL A 138 -8.96 -20.66 -6.96
CA VAL A 138 -7.92 -21.66 -6.74
C VAL A 138 -7.07 -21.18 -5.55
N GLY A 139 -7.60 -21.41 -4.34
CA GLY A 139 -6.78 -21.44 -3.13
C GLY A 139 -5.71 -22.53 -3.26
N THR A 140 -4.60 -22.38 -2.57
CA THR A 140 -3.76 -23.53 -2.24
C THR A 140 -4.63 -24.50 -1.44
N ASP A 141 -4.39 -25.80 -1.52
CA ASP A 141 -5.19 -26.83 -0.84
C ASP A 141 -5.39 -26.57 0.68
N ASP A 142 -4.59 -25.67 1.25
CA ASP A 142 -4.63 -25.27 2.67
C ASP A 142 -5.53 -24.08 2.97
N ASP A 143 -6.10 -23.36 1.99
CA ASP A 143 -6.94 -22.18 2.22
C ASP A 143 -8.26 -22.24 1.44
N MET A 144 -9.24 -22.92 2.01
CA MET A 144 -10.59 -23.08 1.47
C MET A 144 -11.31 -21.72 1.23
N TYR A 145 -10.89 -20.70 1.92
CA TYR A 145 -11.52 -19.37 1.86
C TYR A 145 -10.78 -18.37 0.95
N ALA A 146 -9.64 -18.79 0.37
CA ALA A 146 -8.87 -17.92 -0.51
C ALA A 146 -9.70 -17.46 -1.71
N GLY A 147 -9.68 -16.16 -1.95
CA GLY A 147 -10.37 -15.57 -3.10
C GLY A 147 -11.87 -15.31 -2.90
N ARG A 148 -12.50 -15.76 -1.81
CA ARG A 148 -13.90 -15.42 -1.51
C ARG A 148 -14.04 -13.92 -1.22
N LYS A 149 -15.13 -13.33 -1.68
CA LYS A 149 -15.36 -11.90 -1.59
C LYS A 149 -15.97 -11.52 -0.24
N LEU A 150 -15.27 -10.65 0.50
CA LEU A 150 -15.76 -10.11 1.77
C LEU A 150 -16.91 -9.10 1.58
N ASN A 151 -17.90 -9.16 2.45
CA ASN A 151 -18.94 -8.15 2.52
C ASN A 151 -18.41 -6.89 3.23
N ARG A 152 -18.10 -5.85 2.46
CA ARG A 152 -17.61 -4.56 2.98
C ARG A 152 -18.71 -3.49 3.11
N LYS A 153 -19.98 -3.86 2.90
CA LYS A 153 -21.11 -2.91 3.03
C LYS A 153 -21.45 -2.63 4.49
N MET A 154 -21.29 -3.63 5.34
CA MET A 154 -21.49 -3.48 6.79
C MET A 154 -20.27 -2.79 7.41
N LYS A 155 -20.50 -1.88 8.36
CA LYS A 155 -19.41 -1.34 9.18
C LYS A 155 -19.03 -2.34 10.26
N LEU A 156 -17.74 -2.45 10.56
CA LEU A 156 -17.31 -3.12 11.77
C LEU A 156 -17.71 -2.29 13.00
N ILE A 157 -18.04 -2.98 14.06
CA ILE A 157 -18.40 -2.38 15.34
C ILE A 157 -17.15 -2.45 16.22
N ASP A 158 -16.59 -1.30 16.56
CA ASP A 158 -15.41 -1.21 17.42
C ASP A 158 -15.79 -1.09 18.91
N ASP A 159 -17.01 -0.67 19.21
CA ASP A 159 -17.51 -0.49 20.59
C ASP A 159 -17.95 -1.83 21.18
N PRO A 160 -17.26 -2.36 22.22
CA PRO A 160 -17.59 -3.65 22.81
C PRO A 160 -19.02 -3.76 23.33
N GLN A 161 -19.62 -2.64 23.76
CA GLN A 161 -21.00 -2.62 24.28
C GLN A 161 -22.06 -2.80 23.20
N LYS A 162 -21.67 -2.67 21.92
CA LYS A 162 -22.56 -2.77 20.76
C LYS A 162 -22.34 -4.04 19.93
N TYR A 163 -21.53 -4.97 20.42
CA TYR A 163 -21.31 -6.22 19.70
C TYR A 163 -22.62 -7.00 19.58
N PRO A 164 -22.93 -7.53 18.37
CA PRO A 164 -24.24 -8.10 18.11
C PRO A 164 -24.46 -9.46 18.78
N ASP A 165 -23.41 -10.26 18.91
CA ASP A 165 -23.48 -11.63 19.45
C ASP A 165 -22.14 -12.06 20.08
N GLU A 166 -22.15 -13.24 20.72
CA GLU A 166 -20.98 -13.83 21.37
C GLU A 166 -19.87 -14.19 20.37
N TYR A 167 -20.23 -14.56 19.17
CA TYR A 167 -19.28 -14.92 18.11
C TYR A 167 -18.49 -13.69 17.65
N TYR A 168 -19.14 -12.53 17.60
CA TYR A 168 -18.46 -11.28 17.30
C TYR A 168 -17.45 -10.91 18.38
N VAL A 169 -17.81 -11.13 19.66
CA VAL A 169 -16.92 -10.95 20.81
C VAL A 169 -15.70 -11.85 20.69
N GLU A 170 -15.90 -13.14 20.38
CA GLU A 170 -14.80 -14.12 20.21
C GLU A 170 -13.81 -13.67 19.13
N VAL A 171 -14.30 -13.28 17.97
CA VAL A 171 -13.44 -12.80 16.88
C VAL A 171 -12.68 -11.55 17.27
N MET A 172 -13.36 -10.57 17.90
CA MET A 172 -12.70 -9.34 18.33
C MET A 172 -11.67 -9.60 19.43
N ASP A 173 -11.97 -10.44 20.41
CA ASP A 173 -11.02 -10.82 21.45
C ASP A 173 -9.79 -11.52 20.88
N SER A 174 -9.99 -12.37 19.87
CA SER A 174 -8.89 -13.03 19.19
C SER A 174 -7.88 -12.09 18.54
N MET A 175 -8.22 -10.80 18.36
CA MET A 175 -7.32 -9.77 17.78
C MET A 175 -6.46 -9.07 18.83
N TYR A 176 -6.69 -9.33 20.10
CA TYR A 176 -5.97 -8.67 21.19
C TYR A 176 -5.02 -9.66 21.89
N LEU A 177 -4.02 -9.11 22.57
CA LEU A 177 -3.15 -9.87 23.44
C LEU A 177 -3.94 -10.39 24.66
N PRO A 178 -3.57 -11.56 25.19
CA PRO A 178 -4.14 -12.03 26.46
C PRO A 178 -3.83 -11.04 27.59
N GLU A 179 -4.67 -11.02 28.62
CA GLU A 179 -4.55 -10.08 29.74
C GLU A 179 -3.16 -10.14 30.42
N SER A 180 -2.56 -11.33 30.46
CA SER A 180 -1.22 -11.55 31.01
C SER A 180 -0.09 -10.86 30.26
N GLU A 181 -0.28 -10.56 28.98
CA GLU A 181 0.68 -9.90 28.10
C GLU A 181 0.33 -8.43 27.81
N SER A 182 -0.84 -8.01 28.29
CA SER A 182 -1.31 -6.64 28.11
C SER A 182 -0.69 -5.69 29.13
N TYR A 183 -0.23 -4.52 28.67
CA TYR A 183 0.36 -3.52 29.53
C TYR A 183 -0.69 -2.88 30.46
N ASN A 184 -0.47 -2.92 31.75
CA ASN A 184 -1.36 -2.34 32.77
C ASN A 184 -2.85 -2.80 32.67
N GLY A 185 -3.12 -4.00 32.20
CA GLY A 185 -4.49 -4.49 32.02
C GLY A 185 -5.28 -3.78 30.91
N LEU A 186 -4.63 -2.93 30.12
CA LEU A 186 -5.24 -2.27 28.97
C LEU A 186 -5.31 -3.26 27.80
N LYS A 187 -6.49 -3.37 27.20
CA LYS A 187 -6.70 -4.23 26.03
C LYS A 187 -5.82 -3.78 24.85
N THR A 188 -4.74 -4.50 24.61
CA THR A 188 -3.71 -4.15 23.62
C THR A 188 -3.86 -5.05 22.39
N MET A 189 -3.90 -4.45 21.21
CA MET A 189 -4.00 -5.22 19.95
C MET A 189 -2.72 -6.02 19.70
N ASP A 190 -2.90 -7.28 19.31
CA ASP A 190 -1.80 -8.13 18.87
C ASP A 190 -1.39 -7.77 17.43
N VAL A 191 -0.35 -6.95 17.33
CA VAL A 191 0.15 -6.44 16.05
C VAL A 191 0.75 -7.54 15.16
N SER A 192 1.19 -8.66 15.72
CA SER A 192 1.72 -9.80 14.97
C SER A 192 0.67 -10.45 14.06
N LYS A 193 -0.61 -10.29 14.39
CA LYS A 193 -1.74 -10.75 13.59
C LYS A 193 -2.02 -9.87 12.38
N LEU A 194 -1.48 -8.64 12.36
CA LEU A 194 -1.67 -7.70 11.25
C LEU A 194 -0.72 -8.06 10.10
N GLN A 195 -1.06 -9.10 9.40
CA GLN A 195 -0.28 -9.63 8.28
C GLN A 195 -0.98 -9.34 6.95
N PHE A 196 -0.21 -8.94 5.97
CA PHE A 196 -0.67 -8.68 4.62
C PHE A 196 0.06 -9.56 3.62
N ARG A 197 -0.70 -10.24 2.76
CA ARG A 197 -0.16 -11.05 1.66
C ARG A 197 -0.49 -10.37 0.34
N TYR A 198 0.48 -10.26 -0.53
CA TYR A 198 0.29 -9.78 -1.89
C TYR A 198 1.09 -10.60 -2.88
N ARG A 199 0.67 -10.56 -4.14
CA ARG A 199 1.37 -11.22 -5.25
C ARG A 199 2.11 -10.18 -6.06
N GLU A 200 3.34 -10.47 -6.38
CA GLU A 200 4.18 -9.65 -7.24
C GLU A 200 4.45 -10.38 -8.55
N VAL A 201 4.48 -9.64 -9.67
CA VAL A 201 4.85 -10.20 -10.97
C VAL A 201 6.36 -10.17 -11.10
N ASP A 202 6.98 -11.34 -11.18
CA ASP A 202 8.40 -11.43 -11.50
C ASP A 202 8.61 -11.39 -13.01
N TRP A 203 9.02 -10.24 -13.51
CA TRP A 203 9.27 -10.02 -14.93
C TRP A 203 10.47 -10.78 -15.47
N ASN A 204 11.34 -11.33 -14.61
CA ASN A 204 12.50 -12.12 -15.00
C ASN A 204 12.12 -13.60 -15.22
N LYS A 205 10.96 -14.03 -14.76
CA LYS A 205 10.48 -15.39 -15.00
C LYS A 205 9.96 -15.54 -16.40
N ALA A 206 10.57 -16.44 -17.17
CA ALA A 206 10.03 -16.81 -18.47
C ALA A 206 8.66 -17.43 -18.35
N VAL A 207 7.74 -17.07 -19.24
CA VAL A 207 6.42 -17.70 -19.35
C VAL A 207 6.61 -19.18 -19.69
N LYS A 208 6.52 -20.05 -18.69
CA LYS A 208 6.56 -21.50 -18.85
C LYS A 208 5.17 -22.03 -19.22
N LYS A 209 5.08 -23.31 -19.61
CA LYS A 209 3.83 -24.01 -19.99
C LYS A 209 2.64 -23.86 -19.03
N LYS A 210 2.84 -23.37 -17.80
CA LYS A 210 1.79 -23.11 -16.81
C LYS A 210 1.07 -21.76 -16.97
N GLY A 211 1.35 -21.02 -18.05
CA GLY A 211 0.70 -19.75 -18.32
C GLY A 211 1.08 -18.65 -17.30
N ARG A 212 0.19 -17.67 -17.15
CA ARG A 212 0.42 -16.50 -16.28
C ARG A 212 0.65 -16.82 -14.80
N LYS A 213 0.15 -17.97 -14.30
CA LYS A 213 0.37 -18.38 -12.89
C LYS A 213 1.86 -18.51 -12.53
N GLY A 214 2.71 -18.89 -13.48
CA GLY A 214 4.15 -19.00 -13.26
C GLY A 214 4.91 -17.69 -13.16
N LEU A 215 4.26 -16.55 -13.46
CA LEU A 215 4.87 -15.22 -13.40
C LEU A 215 4.69 -14.54 -12.04
N TYR A 216 3.82 -15.06 -11.18
CA TYR A 216 3.58 -14.48 -9.89
C TYR A 216 4.44 -15.14 -8.83
N ASP A 217 5.09 -14.32 -8.00
CA ASP A 217 5.67 -14.75 -6.75
C ASP A 217 4.64 -14.56 -5.64
N ASP A 218 4.35 -15.66 -4.93
CA ASP A 218 3.59 -15.61 -3.69
C ASP A 218 4.54 -15.21 -2.57
N ASN A 219 4.55 -13.93 -2.23
CA ASN A 219 5.32 -13.45 -1.09
C ASN A 219 4.73 -14.03 0.21
N PRO A 220 5.58 -14.39 1.18
CA PRO A 220 5.09 -14.77 2.50
C PRO A 220 4.28 -13.62 3.12
N PRO A 221 3.39 -13.91 4.08
CA PRO A 221 2.70 -12.86 4.82
C PRO A 221 3.71 -11.94 5.48
N ILE A 222 3.48 -10.63 5.39
CA ILE A 222 4.36 -9.59 5.94
C ILE A 222 3.62 -8.93 7.08
N GLU A 223 4.24 -8.86 8.25
CA GLU A 223 3.78 -8.04 9.35
C GLU A 223 3.89 -6.57 8.95
N ILE A 224 2.77 -5.85 9.00
CA ILE A 224 2.71 -4.50 8.43
C ILE A 224 2.81 -3.39 9.47
N TYR A 225 2.75 -3.73 10.76
CA TYR A 225 2.83 -2.73 11.81
C TYR A 225 4.25 -2.17 11.90
N PRO A 226 4.44 -0.84 11.92
CA PRO A 226 5.77 -0.25 11.99
C PRO A 226 6.42 -0.51 13.36
N ASP A 227 7.73 -0.53 13.41
CA ASP A 227 8.47 -0.56 14.67
C ASP A 227 8.35 0.79 15.37
N THR A 228 7.52 0.85 16.40
CA THR A 228 7.28 2.07 17.20
C THR A 228 8.39 2.36 18.21
N THR A 229 9.38 1.46 18.35
CA THR A 229 10.48 1.59 19.32
C THR A 229 11.69 2.35 18.78
N VAL A 230 11.67 2.77 17.52
CA VAL A 230 12.82 3.45 16.86
C VAL A 230 13.26 4.71 17.59
N TRP A 231 12.32 5.49 18.11
CA TRP A 231 12.63 6.71 18.85
C TRP A 231 13.31 6.47 20.21
N ILE A 232 13.07 5.32 20.83
CA ILE A 232 13.69 4.95 22.12
C ILE A 232 15.20 4.82 21.93
N LYS A 233 15.67 4.33 20.80
CA LYS A 233 17.09 4.16 20.49
C LYS A 233 17.80 5.50 20.32
N ASP A 234 17.13 6.49 19.71
CA ASP A 234 17.70 7.79 19.42
C ASP A 234 17.64 8.73 20.63
N PHE A 235 16.63 8.59 21.49
CA PHE A 235 16.38 9.43 22.66
C PHE A 235 16.43 8.63 23.97
N ALA A 236 17.42 7.75 24.11
CA ALA A 236 17.54 6.81 25.25
C ALA A 236 17.57 7.48 26.63
N TYR A 237 17.89 8.78 26.70
CA TYR A 237 17.96 9.53 27.95
C TYR A 237 16.71 10.37 28.24
N SER A 238 15.72 10.33 27.39
CA SER A 238 14.55 11.23 27.44
C SER A 238 13.26 10.44 27.65
N TYR A 239 13.04 9.96 28.87
CA TYR A 239 11.88 9.11 29.19
C TYR A 239 10.51 9.77 28.99
N ASN A 240 10.45 11.10 28.95
CA ASN A 240 9.22 11.88 28.78
C ASN A 240 9.05 12.46 27.38
N GLU A 241 9.84 11.98 26.40
CA GLU A 241 9.70 12.43 25.02
C GLU A 241 8.37 11.95 24.44
N PRO A 242 7.47 12.84 23.97
CA PRO A 242 6.18 12.45 23.42
C PRO A 242 6.29 11.47 22.24
N MET A 243 7.39 11.55 21.47
CA MET A 243 7.65 10.66 20.35
C MET A 243 7.87 9.19 20.76
N HIS A 244 8.30 8.93 22.01
CA HIS A 244 8.49 7.56 22.49
C HIS A 244 7.18 6.81 22.66
N ASN A 245 6.11 7.50 23.03
CA ASN A 245 4.90 6.86 23.51
C ASN A 245 3.88 6.66 22.39
N ASP A 246 3.72 7.63 21.48
CA ASP A 246 2.55 7.62 20.62
C ASP A 246 2.77 8.29 19.24
N TYR A 247 4.00 8.36 18.77
CA TYR A 247 4.32 9.01 17.49
C TYR A 247 3.47 8.52 16.32
N PHE A 248 3.23 7.20 16.25
CA PHE A 248 2.49 6.63 15.14
C PHE A 248 0.97 6.89 15.21
N TRP A 249 0.39 7.02 16.42
CA TRP A 249 -1.06 7.13 16.59
C TRP A 249 -1.57 8.52 16.96
N HIS A 250 -0.73 9.36 17.55
CA HIS A 250 -1.19 10.66 18.00
C HIS A 250 -1.46 11.62 16.86
N ALA A 251 -2.62 12.30 16.89
CA ALA A 251 -3.08 13.19 15.84
C ALA A 251 -2.13 14.35 15.52
N ALA A 252 -1.33 14.81 16.50
CA ALA A 252 -0.32 15.84 16.29
C ALA A 252 0.75 15.44 15.28
N TYR A 253 0.99 14.13 15.11
CA TYR A 253 1.99 13.60 14.19
C TYR A 253 1.39 13.01 12.90
N ASP A 254 0.12 13.30 12.61
CA ASP A 254 -0.57 12.78 11.43
C ASP A 254 0.14 13.11 10.12
N ALA A 255 0.61 14.34 9.99
CA ALA A 255 1.31 14.84 8.82
C ALA A 255 2.82 14.63 8.84
N TYR A 256 3.35 13.97 9.88
CA TYR A 256 4.76 13.62 9.97
C TYR A 256 5.06 12.32 9.24
N PRO A 257 6.30 12.14 8.74
CA PRO A 257 6.69 10.91 8.04
C PRO A 257 6.52 9.68 8.92
N VAL A 258 6.05 8.59 8.37
CA VAL A 258 6.05 7.31 9.07
C VAL A 258 7.48 6.81 9.22
N VAL A 259 7.83 6.35 10.43
CA VAL A 259 9.16 5.78 10.75
C VAL A 259 9.02 4.34 11.23
N GLY A 260 10.14 3.60 11.27
CA GLY A 260 10.13 2.21 11.70
C GLY A 260 9.54 1.25 10.66
N VAL A 261 9.51 1.63 9.40
CA VAL A 261 8.99 0.82 8.29
C VAL A 261 10.14 0.16 7.55
N SER A 262 10.11 -1.17 7.48
CA SER A 262 11.07 -1.95 6.69
C SER A 262 10.81 -1.84 5.18
N TRP A 263 11.82 -2.18 4.36
CA TRP A 263 11.68 -2.22 2.90
C TRP A 263 10.54 -3.13 2.43
N ASN A 264 10.37 -4.31 3.06
CA ASN A 264 9.28 -5.22 2.74
C ASN A 264 7.91 -4.64 3.07
N GLN A 265 7.79 -3.94 4.20
CA GLN A 265 6.57 -3.24 4.59
C GLN A 265 6.24 -2.09 3.61
N ALA A 266 7.24 -1.34 3.17
CA ALA A 266 7.07 -0.28 2.18
C ALA A 266 6.60 -0.85 0.83
N LYS A 267 7.15 -1.99 0.39
CA LYS A 267 6.65 -2.71 -0.81
C LYS A 267 5.21 -3.18 -0.64
N ALA A 268 4.87 -3.74 0.52
CA ALA A 268 3.52 -4.17 0.84
C ALA A 268 2.52 -2.99 0.80
N PHE A 269 2.91 -1.84 1.33
CA PHE A 269 2.13 -0.60 1.22
C PHE A 269 1.89 -0.18 -0.24
N CYS A 270 2.91 -0.21 -1.08
CA CYS A 270 2.79 0.10 -2.50
C CYS A 270 1.81 -0.86 -3.21
N ALA A 271 1.91 -2.15 -2.92
CA ALA A 271 0.99 -3.16 -3.46
C ALA A 271 -0.45 -2.92 -3.01
N TRP A 272 -0.66 -2.66 -1.71
CA TRP A 272 -1.97 -2.31 -1.17
C TRP A 272 -2.54 -1.03 -1.81
N ARG A 273 -1.75 0.03 -1.93
CA ARG A 273 -2.16 1.30 -2.55
C ARG A 273 -2.64 1.09 -3.98
N THR A 274 -1.95 0.22 -4.73
CA THR A 274 -2.33 -0.19 -6.08
C THR A 274 -3.70 -0.89 -6.10
N LEU A 275 -3.88 -1.89 -5.25
CA LEU A 275 -5.13 -2.64 -5.12
C LEU A 275 -6.29 -1.70 -4.71
N TYR A 276 -6.06 -0.86 -3.72
CA TYR A 276 -7.04 0.07 -3.18
C TYR A 276 -7.49 1.08 -4.24
N LYS A 277 -6.55 1.69 -4.96
CA LYS A 277 -6.84 2.64 -6.05
C LYS A 277 -7.59 1.97 -7.18
N ASN A 278 -7.12 0.81 -7.65
CA ASN A 278 -7.74 0.10 -8.76
C ASN A 278 -9.14 -0.42 -8.41
N SER A 279 -9.37 -0.85 -7.17
CA SER A 279 -10.70 -1.24 -6.70
C SER A 279 -11.70 -0.09 -6.74
N TYR A 280 -11.26 1.13 -6.44
CA TYR A 280 -12.07 2.33 -6.56
C TYR A 280 -12.36 2.71 -8.01
N ILE A 281 -11.34 2.63 -8.87
CA ILE A 281 -11.46 2.96 -10.30
C ILE A 281 -12.39 1.96 -11.00
N LYS A 282 -12.29 0.66 -10.70
CA LYS A 282 -13.15 -0.39 -11.28
C LYS A 282 -14.64 -0.13 -11.07
N LYS A 283 -15.02 0.57 -10.01
CA LYS A 283 -16.42 0.99 -9.75
C LYS A 283 -16.89 2.12 -10.66
N LYS A 284 -15.98 2.80 -11.37
CA LYS A 284 -16.29 3.93 -12.26
C LYS A 284 -16.13 3.50 -13.71
N LYS A 285 -17.22 3.46 -14.46
CA LYS A 285 -17.20 3.10 -15.89
C LYS A 285 -16.25 4.04 -16.68
N GLY A 286 -15.48 3.47 -17.61
CA GLY A 286 -14.66 4.22 -18.57
C GLY A 286 -13.37 4.81 -18.01
N ARG A 287 -12.82 4.29 -16.92
CA ARG A 287 -11.51 4.67 -16.39
C ARG A 287 -10.54 3.50 -16.44
N ASP A 288 -9.36 3.78 -16.96
CA ASP A 288 -8.27 2.81 -16.98
C ASP A 288 -7.67 2.62 -15.59
N GLN A 289 -7.24 1.40 -15.30
CA GLN A 289 -6.51 1.11 -14.07
C GLN A 289 -5.16 1.81 -14.07
N VAL A 290 -4.69 2.20 -12.89
CA VAL A 290 -3.34 2.73 -12.74
C VAL A 290 -2.31 1.61 -12.72
N ASN A 291 -1.11 1.91 -13.22
CA ASN A 291 0.04 1.04 -13.06
C ASN A 291 0.37 0.84 -11.58
N SER A 292 1.06 -0.26 -11.28
CA SER A 292 1.45 -0.57 -9.91
C SER A 292 2.33 0.53 -9.31
N PHE A 293 1.96 0.99 -8.12
CA PHE A 293 2.85 1.80 -7.31
C PHE A 293 4.01 0.93 -6.83
N ARG A 294 5.19 1.51 -6.77
CA ARG A 294 6.41 0.84 -6.34
C ARG A 294 7.37 1.85 -5.70
N LEU A 295 8.37 1.35 -5.01
CA LEU A 295 9.48 2.19 -4.60
C LEU A 295 10.24 2.68 -5.85
N PRO A 296 10.78 3.90 -5.83
CA PRO A 296 11.63 4.39 -6.91
C PRO A 296 12.93 3.58 -6.99
N THR A 297 13.49 3.51 -8.17
CA THR A 297 14.87 3.06 -8.32
C THR A 297 15.82 4.15 -7.79
N GLU A 298 17.05 3.78 -7.49
CA GLU A 298 18.08 4.75 -7.06
C GLU A 298 18.23 5.90 -8.06
N ALA A 299 18.26 5.59 -9.36
CA ALA A 299 18.34 6.61 -10.41
C ALA A 299 17.12 7.54 -10.45
N GLU A 300 15.92 7.01 -10.29
CA GLU A 300 14.69 7.82 -10.24
C GLU A 300 14.67 8.73 -9.00
N TRP A 301 15.09 8.17 -7.86
CA TRP A 301 15.14 8.92 -6.61
C TRP A 301 16.15 10.07 -6.68
N GLU A 302 17.39 9.80 -7.13
CA GLU A 302 18.42 10.81 -7.26
C GLU A 302 18.07 11.87 -8.30
N TYR A 303 17.50 11.46 -9.45
CA TYR A 303 17.04 12.38 -10.47
C TYR A 303 15.99 13.36 -9.96
N ALA A 304 14.99 12.84 -9.23
CA ALA A 304 13.96 13.66 -8.62
C ALA A 304 14.53 14.57 -7.53
N ALA A 305 15.41 14.06 -6.67
CA ALA A 305 16.04 14.84 -5.60
C ALA A 305 16.90 15.99 -6.12
N ARG A 306 17.59 15.80 -7.24
CA ARG A 306 18.37 16.86 -7.87
C ARG A 306 17.52 17.95 -8.51
N GLY A 307 16.27 17.68 -8.85
CA GLY A 307 15.31 18.67 -9.37
C GLY A 307 15.77 19.40 -10.64
N GLY A 308 16.63 18.79 -11.47
CA GLY A 308 17.20 19.36 -12.68
C GLY A 308 18.46 20.21 -12.47
N ILE A 309 19.00 20.26 -11.25
CA ILE A 309 20.26 20.95 -10.96
C ILE A 309 21.40 19.95 -11.16
N GLU A 310 22.22 20.19 -12.18
CA GLU A 310 23.36 19.33 -12.51
C GLU A 310 24.52 19.53 -11.53
N SER A 311 25.19 18.46 -11.16
CA SER A 311 26.44 18.43 -10.37
C SER A 311 26.37 19.17 -9.02
N ALA A 312 25.16 19.43 -8.49
CA ALA A 312 25.02 20.09 -7.21
C ALA A 312 25.26 19.13 -6.04
N THR A 313 25.96 19.61 -5.00
CA THR A 313 26.19 18.84 -3.76
C THR A 313 24.90 18.62 -2.98
N PHE A 314 24.02 19.63 -2.97
CA PHE A 314 22.72 19.59 -2.27
C PHE A 314 21.55 19.84 -3.23
N PRO A 315 20.34 19.35 -2.90
CA PRO A 315 19.14 19.56 -3.73
C PRO A 315 18.77 21.01 -4.01
N TRP A 316 19.17 21.93 -3.17
CA TRP A 316 18.96 23.37 -3.33
C TRP A 316 20.03 24.09 -4.15
N GLY A 317 21.04 23.38 -4.64
CA GLY A 317 22.08 23.88 -5.56
C GLY A 317 23.26 24.61 -4.92
N GLY A 318 23.14 25.02 -3.67
CA GLY A 318 24.22 25.70 -2.95
C GLY A 318 25.24 24.71 -2.35
N PRO A 319 26.49 25.13 -2.06
CA PRO A 319 27.51 24.28 -1.46
C PRO A 319 27.39 24.15 0.06
N TYR A 320 26.46 24.85 0.69
CA TYR A 320 26.33 24.90 2.14
C TYR A 320 25.03 24.26 2.61
N ALA A 321 25.08 23.61 3.77
CA ALA A 321 23.91 23.04 4.44
C ALA A 321 23.03 24.10 5.15
N LYS A 322 23.53 25.36 5.23
CA LYS A 322 22.84 26.48 5.85
C LYS A 322 22.61 27.59 4.81
N ASN A 323 21.50 28.32 4.98
CA ASN A 323 21.26 29.53 4.21
C ASN A 323 22.04 30.74 4.81
N ASP A 324 21.95 31.90 4.12
CA ASP A 324 22.63 33.14 4.54
C ASP A 324 22.24 33.64 5.93
N ARG A 325 21.09 33.18 6.46
CA ARG A 325 20.61 33.50 7.82
C ARG A 325 21.09 32.52 8.86
N GLY A 326 21.92 31.53 8.48
CA GLY A 326 22.44 30.48 9.38
C GLY A 326 21.46 29.35 9.67
N CYS A 327 20.26 29.33 9.07
CA CYS A 327 19.29 28.26 9.25
C CYS A 327 19.66 27.04 8.38
N PHE A 328 19.50 25.84 8.93
CA PHE A 328 19.67 24.60 8.18
C PHE A 328 18.60 24.49 7.08
N MET A 329 19.02 24.03 5.89
CA MET A 329 18.15 23.87 4.72
C MET A 329 17.47 22.50 4.67
N ALA A 330 17.88 21.58 5.52
CA ALA A 330 17.29 20.25 5.65
C ALA A 330 17.31 19.79 7.10
N ASN A 331 16.48 18.79 7.43
CA ASN A 331 16.50 18.11 8.71
C ASN A 331 17.52 16.97 8.66
N PHE A 332 18.68 17.19 9.22
CA PHE A 332 19.74 16.18 9.34
C PHE A 332 20.51 16.39 10.65
N LYS A 333 21.16 15.33 11.10
CA LYS A 333 22.06 15.41 12.25
C LYS A 333 23.36 16.07 11.81
N PRO A 334 23.74 17.24 12.39
CA PRO A 334 24.96 17.96 12.03
C PRO A 334 26.23 17.20 12.42
#